data_cd711cceee53206b6140f060b7488432
#
_entry.id   cd711cceee53206b6140f060b7488432
#
_cell.length_a   1.000
_cell.length_b   1.000
_cell.length_c   1.000
_cell.angle_alpha   90.00
_cell.angle_beta   90.00
_cell.angle_gamma   90.00
#
_symmetry.space_group_name_H-M   'P 1'
#
loop_
_entity.id
_entity.type
_entity.pdbx_description
1 polymer ?
#
loop_
_entity_poly.entity_id
_entity_poly.type
_entity_poly.pdbx_seq_one_letter_code
_entity_poly.pdbx_strand_id
1 'polypeptide(L)'
;MAKTQILRPIGVNSYTFIGSNSQYYGTPSTGKNLYQNVDESSKNEADYNFGYLASAGQGVYDILYTLEEYTGSNSINKVTVKGYYYLYEWGYPAVHSQARFRIETDGTVYNDSYFNPSTSAYGLHSKVYTTNPKTSAAWTKEEVNALLAGDSLGTYASSDKNPKTSTACCCQYWVEVEYEPEKRKPKYIIF
;
A
#
# COMPACT_ATOMS: atom_id res chain seq x y z
N MET A 1 16.93 0.17 -22.57
CA MET A 1 16.18 1.25 -21.87
C MET A 1 15.21 0.56 -20.92
N ALA A 2 15.31 0.84 -19.64
CA ALA A 2 14.46 0.27 -18.62
C ALA A 2 12.98 0.53 -18.91
N LYS A 3 12.14 -0.40 -18.52
CA LYS A 3 10.67 -0.31 -18.59
C LYS A 3 10.08 -0.40 -17.20
N THR A 4 8.85 0.06 -17.04
CA THR A 4 8.10 -0.06 -15.79
C THR A 4 6.78 -0.76 -16.06
N GLN A 5 6.45 -1.75 -15.22
CA GLN A 5 5.11 -2.33 -15.14
C GLN A 5 4.47 -1.90 -13.82
N ILE A 6 3.21 -1.49 -13.88
CA ILE A 6 2.39 -1.16 -12.71
C ILE A 6 1.58 -2.40 -12.35
N LEU A 7 1.59 -2.76 -11.07
CA LEU A 7 0.79 -3.84 -10.49
C LEU A 7 -0.20 -3.24 -9.49
N ARG A 8 -1.49 -3.45 -9.71
CA ARG A 8 -2.55 -2.97 -8.82
C ARG A 8 -3.06 -4.05 -7.90
N PRO A 9 -3.65 -3.69 -6.78
CA PRO A 9 -4.39 -4.63 -5.95
C PRO A 9 -5.53 -5.31 -6.73
N ILE A 10 -5.62 -6.64 -6.64
CA ILE A 10 -6.71 -7.45 -7.21
C ILE A 10 -7.45 -8.25 -6.15
N GLY A 11 -6.99 -8.20 -4.91
CA GLY A 11 -7.59 -8.88 -3.78
C GLY A 11 -6.95 -8.46 -2.46
N VAL A 12 -7.60 -8.77 -1.36
CA VAL A 12 -7.04 -8.66 -0.01
C VAL A 12 -6.56 -10.03 0.41
N ASN A 13 -5.26 -10.16 0.70
CA ASN A 13 -4.70 -11.39 1.25
C ASN A 13 -4.96 -11.48 2.76
N SER A 14 -4.63 -10.41 3.48
CA SER A 14 -4.85 -10.34 4.92
C SER A 14 -5.11 -8.91 5.37
N TYR A 15 -5.89 -8.80 6.44
CA TYR A 15 -6.02 -7.55 7.20
C TYR A 15 -6.08 -7.86 8.68
N THR A 16 -5.51 -6.97 9.49
CA THR A 16 -5.51 -7.08 10.94
C THR A 16 -5.75 -5.69 11.52
N PHE A 17 -6.60 -5.62 12.53
CA PHE A 17 -6.75 -4.42 13.32
C PHE A 17 -6.15 -4.64 14.72
N ILE A 18 -5.28 -3.73 15.13
CA ILE A 18 -4.65 -3.72 16.46
C ILE A 18 -5.19 -2.51 17.20
N GLY A 19 -6.13 -2.72 18.12
CA GLY A 19 -6.73 -1.67 18.96
C GLY A 19 -7.99 -2.15 19.68
N SER A 20 -8.43 -1.43 20.72
CA SER A 20 -9.63 -1.75 21.46
C SER A 20 -10.89 -1.21 20.77
N ASN A 21 -11.92 -2.04 20.63
CA ASN A 21 -13.26 -1.69 20.11
C ASN A 21 -13.28 -1.01 18.73
N SER A 22 -12.60 -1.57 17.79
CA SER A 22 -12.41 -1.00 16.47
C SER A 22 -13.33 -1.63 15.44
N GLN A 23 -13.80 -0.81 14.53
CA GLN A 23 -14.46 -1.23 13.30
C GLN A 23 -13.69 -0.67 12.10
N TYR A 24 -13.63 -1.47 11.05
CA TYR A 24 -13.13 -1.04 9.76
C TYR A 24 -14.23 -0.32 8.99
N TYR A 25 -13.86 0.78 8.37
CA TYR A 25 -14.66 1.41 7.34
C TYR A 25 -13.76 1.73 6.13
N GLY A 26 -14.05 1.09 5.00
CA GLY A 26 -13.79 1.71 3.71
C GLY A 26 -14.89 2.73 3.46
N THR A 27 -14.70 3.72 2.60
CA THR A 27 -15.77 4.62 2.22
C THR A 27 -16.98 3.84 1.75
N PRO A 28 -18.16 4.39 2.04
CA PRO A 28 -19.43 3.71 1.89
C PRO A 28 -19.94 3.66 0.45
N SER A 29 -19.16 3.32 -0.53
CA SER A 29 -19.74 2.68 -1.69
C SER A 29 -20.04 1.23 -1.26
N THR A 30 -21.21 1.07 -0.68
CA THR A 30 -21.78 -0.17 -0.19
C THR A 30 -21.44 -1.33 -1.13
N GLY A 31 -20.60 -2.28 -0.64
CA GLY A 31 -20.33 -3.54 -1.31
C GLY A 31 -18.97 -3.71 -1.97
N LYS A 32 -18.11 -2.70 -1.99
CA LYS A 32 -16.72 -2.86 -2.48
C LYS A 32 -15.85 -3.59 -1.46
N ASN A 33 -15.00 -4.48 -1.96
CA ASN A 33 -13.91 -5.04 -1.18
C ASN A 33 -12.81 -3.99 -0.95
N LEU A 34 -11.98 -4.15 0.07
CA LEU A 34 -10.93 -3.20 0.45
C LEU A 34 -10.00 -2.80 -0.70
N TYR A 35 -9.60 -3.76 -1.54
CA TYR A 35 -8.71 -3.49 -2.66
C TYR A 35 -9.38 -2.60 -3.73
N GLN A 36 -10.70 -2.69 -3.92
CA GLN A 36 -11.46 -1.89 -4.89
C GLN A 36 -11.54 -0.40 -4.52
N ASN A 37 -11.19 -0.04 -3.29
CA ASN A 37 -11.10 1.36 -2.88
C ASN A 37 -9.75 2.01 -3.24
N VAL A 38 -8.78 1.23 -3.70
CA VAL A 38 -7.40 1.70 -3.93
C VAL A 38 -6.78 1.18 -5.23
N ASP A 39 -7.52 0.44 -6.09
CA ASP A 39 -7.02 -0.20 -7.30
C ASP A 39 -7.18 0.64 -8.60
N GLU A 40 -7.76 1.83 -8.50
CA GLU A 40 -8.03 2.68 -9.64
C GLU A 40 -6.76 3.09 -10.40
N SER A 41 -6.90 3.28 -11.72
CA SER A 41 -5.82 3.76 -12.58
C SER A 41 -5.47 5.23 -12.37
N SER A 42 -6.34 5.98 -11.70
CA SER A 42 -6.14 7.38 -11.32
C SER A 42 -6.67 7.62 -9.91
N LYS A 43 -6.09 8.63 -9.22
CA LYS A 43 -6.50 9.00 -7.88
C LYS A 43 -8.00 9.29 -7.80
N ASN A 44 -8.71 8.57 -6.92
CA ASN A 44 -10.13 8.77 -6.61
C ASN A 44 -10.29 9.09 -5.12
N GLU A 45 -10.44 10.36 -4.78
CA GLU A 45 -10.55 10.83 -3.39
C GLU A 45 -11.91 10.49 -2.74
N ALA A 46 -12.86 9.98 -3.51
CA ALA A 46 -14.16 9.53 -2.99
C ALA A 46 -14.15 8.08 -2.49
N ASP A 47 -13.16 7.29 -2.92
CA ASP A 47 -12.92 5.91 -2.49
C ASP A 47 -11.61 5.84 -1.70
N TYR A 48 -11.64 5.37 -0.45
CA TYR A 48 -10.43 5.24 0.36
C TYR A 48 -10.61 4.21 1.48
N ASN A 49 -9.47 3.66 1.91
CA ASN A 49 -9.37 2.79 3.08
C ASN A 49 -8.95 3.60 4.31
N PHE A 50 -9.55 3.31 5.46
CA PHE A 50 -9.19 3.89 6.75
C PHE A 50 -9.58 2.98 7.91
N GLY A 51 -8.92 3.17 9.06
CA GLY A 51 -9.33 2.57 10.32
C GLY A 51 -10.20 3.52 11.16
N TYR A 52 -11.15 2.99 11.91
CA TYR A 52 -11.97 3.75 12.83
C TYR A 52 -11.93 3.16 14.23
N LEU A 53 -11.87 4.01 15.26
CA LEU A 53 -12.01 3.61 16.66
C LEU A 53 -13.38 4.06 17.18
N ALA A 54 -14.16 3.09 17.67
CA ALA A 54 -15.46 3.36 18.31
C ALA A 54 -15.33 3.91 19.74
N SER A 55 -14.15 3.84 20.34
CA SER A 55 -13.85 4.36 21.68
C SER A 55 -12.48 5.04 21.71
N ALA A 56 -12.22 5.82 22.76
CA ALA A 56 -10.93 6.45 22.97
C ALA A 56 -9.75 5.47 22.90
N GLY A 57 -8.68 5.86 22.25
CA GLY A 57 -7.48 5.04 22.13
C GLY A 57 -6.71 5.26 20.83
N GLN A 58 -5.79 4.35 20.58
CA GLN A 58 -5.00 4.28 19.36
C GLN A 58 -5.22 2.92 18.69
N GLY A 59 -5.20 2.89 17.39
CA GLY A 59 -5.27 1.67 16.61
C GLY A 59 -4.45 1.76 15.33
N VAL A 60 -4.07 0.62 14.82
CA VAL A 60 -3.39 0.48 13.53
C VAL A 60 -4.13 -0.54 12.70
N TYR A 61 -4.42 -0.17 11.49
CA TYR A 61 -5.05 -1.03 10.50
C TYR A 61 -3.99 -1.49 9.49
N ASP A 62 -3.69 -2.77 9.53
CA ASP A 62 -2.68 -3.41 8.68
C ASP A 62 -3.38 -4.16 7.54
N ILE A 63 -3.01 -3.86 6.30
CA ILE A 63 -3.54 -4.51 5.09
C ILE A 63 -2.38 -5.05 4.26
N LEU A 64 -2.58 -6.22 3.64
CA LEU A 64 -1.75 -6.75 2.56
C LEU A 64 -2.65 -7.16 1.39
N TYR A 65 -2.33 -6.66 0.20
CA TYR A 65 -3.04 -6.93 -1.04
C TYR A 65 -2.32 -8.00 -1.86
N THR A 66 -3.11 -8.82 -2.56
CA THR A 66 -2.66 -9.56 -3.72
C THR A 66 -2.60 -8.62 -4.92
N LEU A 67 -1.54 -8.69 -5.70
CA LEU A 67 -1.27 -7.79 -6.83
C LEU A 67 -1.55 -8.47 -8.17
N GLU A 68 -1.71 -7.66 -9.21
CA GLU A 68 -1.68 -8.11 -10.62
C GLU A 68 -0.39 -8.87 -10.92
N GLU A 69 -0.43 -9.79 -11.90
CA GLU A 69 0.73 -10.57 -12.31
C GLU A 69 1.79 -9.68 -13.00
N TYR A 70 3.04 -9.85 -12.57
CA TYR A 70 4.19 -9.29 -13.26
C TYR A 70 4.56 -10.15 -14.47
N THR A 71 4.49 -9.56 -15.66
CA THR A 71 4.77 -10.24 -16.93
C THR A 71 6.09 -9.82 -17.59
N GLY A 72 6.84 -8.91 -16.97
CA GLY A 72 8.13 -8.42 -17.46
C GLY A 72 9.24 -9.48 -17.44
N SER A 73 10.47 -9.05 -17.74
CA SER A 73 11.65 -9.91 -17.74
C SER A 73 12.19 -10.16 -16.32
N ASN A 74 13.10 -11.15 -16.18
CA ASN A 74 13.77 -11.45 -14.92
C ASN A 74 14.81 -10.41 -14.49
N SER A 75 15.17 -9.45 -15.35
CA SER A 75 16.16 -8.42 -15.03
C SER A 75 15.48 -7.23 -14.34
N ILE A 76 15.11 -7.40 -13.08
CA ILE A 76 14.40 -6.42 -12.29
C ILE A 76 15.40 -5.50 -11.59
N ASN A 77 15.25 -4.18 -11.79
CA ASN A 77 16.13 -3.17 -11.20
C ASN A 77 15.66 -2.78 -9.80
N LYS A 78 14.35 -2.60 -9.63
CA LYS A 78 13.74 -2.23 -8.34
C LYS A 78 12.24 -2.48 -8.34
N VAL A 79 11.71 -2.59 -7.14
CA VAL A 79 10.28 -2.58 -6.82
C VAL A 79 9.99 -1.32 -6.02
N THR A 80 8.99 -0.54 -6.42
CA THR A 80 8.57 0.68 -5.73
C THR A 80 7.11 0.59 -5.33
N VAL A 81 6.84 0.65 -4.05
CA VAL A 81 5.49 0.72 -3.50
C VAL A 81 5.07 2.18 -3.45
N LYS A 82 3.85 2.50 -3.87
CA LYS A 82 3.32 3.87 -3.92
C LYS A 82 1.88 3.93 -3.47
N GLY A 83 1.49 5.09 -2.93
CA GLY A 83 0.11 5.35 -2.60
C GLY A 83 -0.16 6.83 -2.34
N TYR A 84 -1.41 7.24 -2.53
CA TYR A 84 -1.89 8.55 -2.14
C TYR A 84 -2.55 8.48 -0.78
N TYR A 85 -2.04 9.27 0.16
CA TYR A 85 -2.47 9.28 1.56
C TYR A 85 -2.92 10.66 1.99
N TYR A 86 -3.92 10.68 2.86
CA TYR A 86 -4.49 11.86 3.50
C TYR A 86 -4.69 11.58 4.97
N LEU A 87 -4.56 12.61 5.80
CA LEU A 87 -4.87 12.52 7.21
C LEU A 87 -6.20 13.23 7.49
N TYR A 88 -7.22 12.42 7.76
CA TYR A 88 -8.51 12.93 8.16
C TYR A 88 -8.50 13.32 9.64
N GLU A 89 -8.84 14.56 9.94
CA GLU A 89 -8.95 15.09 11.29
C GLU A 89 -10.36 15.59 11.57
N TRP A 90 -10.96 15.10 12.63
CA TRP A 90 -12.20 15.63 13.15
C TRP A 90 -11.98 16.14 14.57
N GLY A 91 -11.72 17.46 14.68
CA GLY A 91 -11.71 18.21 15.94
C GLY A 91 -10.45 18.16 16.81
N TYR A 92 -9.36 17.45 16.40
CA TYR A 92 -8.06 17.48 17.08
C TYR A 92 -6.89 17.45 16.10
N PRO A 93 -5.76 18.12 16.41
CA PRO A 93 -4.55 18.00 15.60
C PRO A 93 -4.03 16.56 15.62
N ALA A 94 -3.64 16.06 14.47
CA ALA A 94 -3.18 14.71 14.22
C ALA A 94 -1.81 14.42 14.83
N VAL A 95 -1.75 14.09 16.08
CA VAL A 95 -0.48 13.75 16.72
C VAL A 95 -0.13 12.26 16.58
N HIS A 96 -1.08 11.39 16.18
CA HIS A 96 -0.90 9.93 16.30
C HIS A 96 -1.36 9.09 15.11
N SER A 97 -1.85 9.69 14.03
CA SER A 97 -2.37 8.92 12.88
C SER A 97 -1.37 8.96 11.74
N GLN A 98 -0.51 7.98 11.70
CA GLN A 98 0.57 7.82 10.74
C GLN A 98 0.24 6.69 9.76
N ALA A 99 0.90 6.69 8.60
CA ALA A 99 0.88 5.57 7.68
C ALA A 99 2.29 5.02 7.46
N ARG A 100 2.38 3.77 7.01
CA ARG A 100 3.63 3.17 6.52
C ARG A 100 3.34 2.13 5.46
N PHE A 101 4.31 1.91 4.59
CA PHE A 101 4.25 0.78 3.66
C PHE A 101 4.62 -0.52 4.33
N ARG A 102 4.04 -1.60 3.78
CA ARG A 102 4.33 -2.99 4.17
C ARG A 102 4.49 -3.82 2.92
N ILE A 103 5.41 -4.76 2.96
CA ILE A 103 5.49 -5.83 1.98
C ILE A 103 5.67 -7.17 2.70
N GLU A 104 5.17 -8.23 2.09
CA GLU A 104 5.47 -9.61 2.52
C GLU A 104 6.14 -10.33 1.35
N THR A 105 7.30 -10.92 1.62
CA THR A 105 8.03 -11.75 0.69
C THR A 105 8.50 -13.00 1.41
N ASP A 106 8.24 -14.18 0.79
CA ASP A 106 8.55 -15.49 1.35
C ASP A 106 8.04 -15.66 2.80
N GLY A 107 6.76 -15.27 3.04
CA GLY A 107 6.08 -15.41 4.33
C GLY A 107 6.61 -14.46 5.43
N THR A 108 7.49 -13.51 5.11
CA THR A 108 8.04 -12.54 6.07
C THR A 108 7.56 -11.14 5.75
N VAL A 109 6.93 -10.48 6.74
CA VAL A 109 6.44 -9.11 6.61
C VAL A 109 7.54 -8.11 6.96
N TYR A 110 7.76 -7.15 6.09
CA TYR A 110 8.68 -6.02 6.26
C TYR A 110 7.89 -4.72 6.32
N ASN A 111 8.02 -4.02 7.43
CA ASN A 111 7.39 -2.73 7.66
C ASN A 111 8.40 -1.62 7.41
N ASP A 112 8.00 -0.59 6.67
CA ASP A 112 8.81 0.63 6.54
C ASP A 112 8.63 1.55 7.76
N SER A 113 9.38 2.64 7.79
CA SER A 113 9.19 3.70 8.77
C SER A 113 7.84 4.38 8.57
N TYR A 114 7.22 4.83 9.65
CA TYR A 114 6.01 5.64 9.59
C TYR A 114 6.29 7.00 8.95
N PHE A 115 5.30 7.49 8.20
CA PHE A 115 5.24 8.86 7.69
C PHE A 115 3.92 9.53 8.10
N ASN A 116 3.91 10.86 8.10
CA ASN A 116 2.72 11.66 8.39
C ASN A 116 2.09 12.10 7.07
N PRO A 117 0.87 11.62 6.73
CA PRO A 117 0.14 12.18 5.60
C PRO A 117 -0.23 13.65 5.83
N SER A 118 -0.50 14.39 4.75
CA SER A 118 -0.99 15.77 4.83
C SER A 118 -2.44 15.81 5.30
N THR A 119 -2.80 16.86 6.05
CA THR A 119 -4.18 17.16 6.46
C THR A 119 -4.93 18.05 5.47
N SER A 120 -4.26 18.55 4.43
CA SER A 120 -4.84 19.50 3.47
C SER A 120 -5.19 18.89 2.12
N ALA A 121 -4.51 17.80 1.73
CA ALA A 121 -4.73 17.12 0.46
C ALA A 121 -4.10 15.71 0.48
N TYR A 122 -4.60 14.81 -0.38
CA TYR A 122 -3.93 13.54 -0.64
C TYR A 122 -2.55 13.75 -1.25
N GLY A 123 -1.51 13.32 -0.54
CA GLY A 123 -0.11 13.36 -0.97
C GLY A 123 0.38 12.01 -1.47
N LEU A 124 1.22 12.02 -2.52
CA LEU A 124 1.92 10.82 -2.99
C LEU A 124 3.06 10.49 -2.06
N HIS A 125 3.07 9.25 -1.57
CA HIS A 125 4.19 8.65 -0.84
C HIS A 125 4.73 7.44 -1.59
N SER A 126 6.00 7.11 -1.39
CA SER A 126 6.62 5.95 -2.03
C SER A 126 7.77 5.38 -1.22
N LYS A 127 7.99 4.05 -1.40
CA LYS A 127 9.16 3.33 -0.87
C LYS A 127 9.78 2.49 -1.97
N VAL A 128 11.09 2.60 -2.12
CA VAL A 128 11.88 1.85 -3.11
C VAL A 128 12.60 0.69 -2.44
N TYR A 129 12.53 -0.48 -3.05
CA TYR A 129 13.27 -1.69 -2.70
C TYR A 129 14.13 -2.10 -3.90
N THR A 130 15.43 -1.81 -3.85
CA THR A 130 16.42 -2.19 -4.89
C THR A 130 16.79 -3.67 -4.81
N THR A 131 16.62 -4.27 -3.65
CA THR A 131 16.81 -5.69 -3.38
C THR A 131 15.61 -6.25 -2.63
N ASN A 132 15.39 -7.55 -2.72
CA ASN A 132 14.41 -8.23 -1.89
C ASN A 132 14.91 -8.19 -0.43
N PRO A 133 14.15 -7.65 0.54
CA PRO A 133 14.60 -7.51 1.92
C PRO A 133 14.78 -8.84 2.63
N LYS A 134 14.18 -9.93 2.14
CA LYS A 134 14.34 -11.28 2.70
C LYS A 134 15.69 -11.89 2.33
N THR A 135 16.07 -11.79 1.06
CA THR A 135 17.27 -12.43 0.51
C THR A 135 18.46 -11.49 0.42
N SER A 136 18.23 -10.17 0.48
CA SER A 136 19.21 -9.10 0.21
C SER A 136 19.81 -9.17 -1.21
N ALA A 137 19.20 -9.96 -2.11
CA ALA A 137 19.59 -10.14 -3.50
C ALA A 137 18.70 -9.31 -4.44
N ALA A 138 19.05 -9.25 -5.71
CA ALA A 138 18.16 -8.68 -6.74
C ALA A 138 16.85 -9.46 -6.79
N TRP A 139 15.75 -8.76 -7.06
CA TRP A 139 14.43 -9.36 -7.20
C TRP A 139 14.39 -10.35 -8.36
N THR A 140 13.74 -11.48 -8.17
CA THR A 140 13.35 -12.39 -9.25
C THR A 140 11.90 -12.18 -9.65
N LYS A 141 11.53 -12.66 -10.83
CA LYS A 141 10.15 -12.60 -11.32
C LYS A 141 9.20 -13.39 -10.40
N GLU A 142 9.64 -14.53 -9.92
CA GLU A 142 8.90 -15.40 -9.01
C GLU A 142 8.62 -14.69 -7.68
N GLU A 143 9.63 -14.02 -7.13
CA GLU A 143 9.49 -13.24 -5.89
C GLU A 143 8.52 -12.06 -6.06
N VAL A 144 8.54 -11.37 -7.21
CA VAL A 144 7.59 -10.28 -7.49
C VAL A 144 6.17 -10.80 -7.69
N ASN A 145 6.00 -11.97 -8.31
CA ASN A 145 4.68 -12.58 -8.47
C ASN A 145 4.11 -13.17 -7.17
N ALA A 146 4.96 -13.48 -6.20
CA ALA A 146 4.58 -13.91 -4.87
C ALA A 146 4.47 -12.74 -3.86
N LEU A 147 4.84 -11.52 -4.26
CA LEU A 147 4.85 -10.35 -3.41
C LEU A 147 3.44 -9.97 -2.97
N LEU A 148 3.24 -9.82 -1.67
CA LEU A 148 2.11 -9.08 -1.14
C LEU A 148 2.59 -7.68 -0.74
N ALA A 149 1.80 -6.67 -1.02
CA ALA A 149 2.15 -5.32 -0.66
C ALA A 149 0.92 -4.57 -0.13
N GLY A 150 1.13 -3.66 0.80
CA GLY A 150 0.04 -2.96 1.46
C GLY A 150 0.54 -1.86 2.38
N ASP A 151 -0.28 -1.52 3.35
CA ASP A 151 0.01 -0.43 4.27
C ASP A 151 -0.46 -0.71 5.71
N SER A 152 0.02 0.14 6.62
CA SER A 152 -0.54 0.30 7.95
C SER A 152 -1.10 1.70 8.07
N LEU A 153 -2.38 1.82 8.43
CA LEU A 153 -3.09 3.07 8.63
C LEU A 153 -3.39 3.27 10.10
N GLY A 154 -2.75 4.27 10.71
CA GLY A 154 -2.96 4.63 12.10
C GLY A 154 -4.25 5.41 12.28
N THR A 155 -4.93 5.18 13.41
CA THR A 155 -6.12 5.92 13.83
C THR A 155 -6.04 6.25 15.32
N TYR A 156 -6.62 7.38 15.69
CA TYR A 156 -6.68 7.87 17.07
C TYR A 156 -8.07 8.42 17.40
N ALA A 157 -8.56 8.14 18.60
CA ALA A 157 -9.76 8.76 19.15
C ALA A 157 -9.51 9.26 20.58
N SER A 158 -9.97 10.48 20.89
CA SER A 158 -9.84 11.05 22.24
C SER A 158 -10.87 10.48 23.22
N SER A 159 -10.57 10.60 24.52
CA SER A 159 -11.48 10.18 25.60
C SER A 159 -12.56 11.20 25.97
N ASP A 160 -12.63 12.34 25.28
CA ASP A 160 -13.55 13.42 25.59
C ASP A 160 -15.02 13.07 25.27
N LYS A 161 -15.95 13.77 25.93
CA LYS A 161 -17.41 13.60 25.70
C LYS A 161 -17.85 13.84 24.23
N ASN A 162 -17.03 14.56 23.45
CA ASN A 162 -17.12 14.68 22.00
C ASN A 162 -15.85 14.00 21.41
N PRO A 163 -15.91 12.73 21.01
CA PRO A 163 -14.75 12.02 20.52
C PRO A 163 -14.23 12.71 19.26
N LYS A 164 -13.01 13.20 19.37
CA LYS A 164 -12.26 13.76 18.25
C LYS A 164 -11.41 12.64 17.70
N THR A 165 -11.49 12.43 16.41
CA THR A 165 -10.80 11.35 15.73
C THR A 165 -9.82 11.88 14.70
N SER A 166 -8.70 11.21 14.54
CA SER A 166 -7.83 11.37 13.38
C SER A 166 -7.52 10.00 12.82
N THR A 167 -7.42 9.88 11.51
CA THR A 167 -7.13 8.62 10.83
C THR A 167 -6.37 8.85 9.55
N ALA A 168 -5.35 8.01 9.30
CA ALA A 168 -4.70 7.96 8.00
C ALA A 168 -5.61 7.23 7.00
N CYS A 169 -5.77 7.79 5.81
CA CYS A 169 -6.57 7.25 4.71
C CYS A 169 -5.69 7.01 3.50
N CYS A 170 -5.94 5.92 2.77
CA CYS A 170 -5.32 5.62 1.48
C CYS A 170 -6.41 5.56 0.40
N CYS A 171 -6.28 6.35 -0.68
CA CYS A 171 -7.27 6.37 -1.78
C CYS A 171 -6.74 5.80 -3.09
N GLN A 172 -5.46 5.47 -3.17
CA GLN A 172 -4.88 4.76 -4.30
C GLN A 172 -3.59 4.08 -3.86
N TYR A 173 -3.38 2.84 -4.28
CA TYR A 173 -2.22 2.04 -3.96
C TYR A 173 -1.76 1.24 -5.19
N TRP A 174 -0.44 1.16 -5.44
CA TRP A 174 0.12 0.34 -6.50
C TRP A 174 1.59 0.03 -6.25
N VAL A 175 2.09 -0.93 -7.01
CA VAL A 175 3.52 -1.29 -7.06
C VAL A 175 4.04 -1.05 -8.47
N GLU A 176 5.18 -0.41 -8.59
CA GLU A 176 5.92 -0.26 -9.84
C GLU A 176 7.12 -1.20 -9.84
N VAL A 177 7.24 -2.00 -10.88
CA VAL A 177 8.39 -2.87 -11.13
C VAL A 177 9.18 -2.32 -12.31
N GLU A 178 10.38 -1.81 -12.04
CA GLU A 178 11.30 -1.36 -13.09
C GLU A 178 12.23 -2.50 -13.49
N TYR A 179 12.36 -2.76 -14.79
CA TYR A 179 13.11 -3.87 -15.33
C TYR A 179 13.77 -3.55 -16.68
N GLU A 180 14.85 -4.27 -17.01
CA GLU A 180 15.43 -4.25 -18.34
C GLU A 180 14.72 -5.27 -19.24
N PRO A 181 14.24 -4.87 -20.42
CA PRO A 181 13.65 -5.81 -21.36
C PRO A 181 14.67 -6.80 -21.87
N GLU A 182 14.25 -8.03 -22.12
CA GLU A 182 15.13 -9.03 -22.72
C GLU A 182 15.72 -8.50 -24.04
N LYS A 183 17.03 -8.63 -24.19
CA LYS A 183 17.71 -8.33 -25.47
C LYS A 183 17.22 -9.33 -26.52
N ARG A 184 16.62 -8.87 -27.57
CA ARG A 184 16.26 -9.74 -28.71
C ARG A 184 17.52 -10.43 -29.21
N LYS A 185 17.55 -11.76 -29.16
CA LYS A 185 18.61 -12.52 -29.82
C LYS A 185 18.56 -12.19 -31.33
N PRO A 186 19.69 -11.85 -31.97
CA PRO A 186 19.70 -11.62 -33.41
C PRO A 186 19.17 -12.89 -34.09
N LYS A 187 18.17 -12.73 -34.99
CA LYS A 187 17.77 -13.81 -35.87
C LYS A 187 18.92 -13.99 -36.88
N TYR A 188 19.68 -15.04 -36.73
CA TYR A 188 20.62 -15.45 -37.78
C TYR A 188 19.77 -15.92 -38.97
N ILE A 189 19.83 -15.15 -40.09
CA ILE A 189 19.32 -15.62 -41.36
C ILE A 189 20.44 -16.54 -41.90
N ILE A 190 20.19 -17.85 -41.90
CA ILE A 190 21.08 -18.81 -42.53
C ILE A 190 20.71 -18.74 -44.01
N PHE A 191 21.61 -18.26 -44.85
CA PHE A 191 21.53 -18.30 -46.28
C PHE A 191 21.95 -19.66 -46.83
#